data_f5f2618a6c356895afcfad9f46704bb9
#
_entry.id   f5f2618a6c356895afcfad9f46704bb9
#
_cell.length_a   1.000
_cell.length_b   1.000
_cell.length_c   1.000
_cell.angle_alpha   90.00
_cell.angle_beta   90.00
_cell.angle_gamma   90.00
#
_symmetry.space_group_name_H-M   'P 1'
#
loop_
_entity.id
_entity.type
_entity.pdbx_description
1 polymer ?
#
loop_
_entity_poly.entity_id
_entity_poly.type
_entity_poly.pdbx_seq_one_letter_code
_entity_poly.pdbx_strand_id
1 'polypeptide(L)'
;MPDQARSEITSSERRSFDRLVNFTDAVVAIGITLQLLPIIDVAGPTSGESVWDVLTANSGQLFAFVLSFVVVIFMWAAHNRVFNTMRCYDGTIFRLNVAWLLLIVFLPWPTAMYGEAANDAVAGRGGLGLLYWLSLIHI
;
A
#
# COMPACT_ATOMS: atom_id res chain seq x y z
N MET A 1 -33.87 13.16 -30.36
CA MET A 1 -34.15 12.18 -29.30
C MET A 1 -33.08 11.07 -29.16
N PRO A 2 -32.52 10.42 -30.21
CA PRO A 2 -31.45 9.41 -29.98
C PRO A 2 -30.12 9.97 -29.42
N ASP A 3 -29.80 11.23 -29.71
CA ASP A 3 -28.56 11.87 -29.24
C ASP A 3 -28.56 12.18 -27.74
N GLN A 4 -29.71 12.54 -27.18
CA GLN A 4 -29.82 12.79 -25.73
C GLN A 4 -29.65 11.49 -24.91
N ALA A 5 -30.29 10.41 -25.33
CA ALA A 5 -30.16 9.11 -24.67
C ALA A 5 -28.70 8.60 -24.70
N ARG A 6 -28.00 8.82 -25.81
CA ARG A 6 -26.59 8.44 -25.95
C ARG A 6 -25.66 9.28 -25.07
N SER A 7 -25.92 10.58 -24.93
CA SER A 7 -25.16 11.45 -24.04
C SER A 7 -25.39 11.13 -22.56
N GLU A 8 -26.60 10.71 -22.20
CA GLU A 8 -26.94 10.31 -20.83
C GLU A 8 -26.25 9.00 -20.43
N ILE A 9 -26.22 7.99 -21.32
CA ILE A 9 -25.53 6.73 -21.10
C ILE A 9 -24.03 6.99 -20.89
N THR A 10 -23.38 7.75 -21.75
CA THR A 10 -21.95 8.06 -21.62
C THR A 10 -21.63 8.87 -20.37
N SER A 11 -22.51 9.76 -19.92
CA SER A 11 -22.34 10.53 -18.70
C SER A 11 -22.52 9.67 -17.44
N SER A 12 -23.40 8.67 -17.48
CA SER A 12 -23.62 7.70 -16.41
C SER A 12 -22.44 6.77 -16.24
N GLU A 13 -21.89 6.25 -17.33
CA GLU A 13 -20.71 5.39 -17.34
C GLU A 13 -19.47 6.12 -16.79
N ARG A 14 -19.25 7.37 -17.18
CA ARG A 14 -18.17 8.21 -16.65
C ARG A 14 -18.30 8.41 -15.13
N ARG A 15 -19.50 8.73 -14.64
CA ARG A 15 -19.74 8.89 -13.19
C ARG A 15 -19.47 7.60 -12.41
N SER A 16 -19.80 6.45 -12.97
CA SER A 16 -19.53 5.16 -12.34
C SER A 16 -18.03 4.87 -12.30
N PHE A 17 -17.30 5.21 -13.33
CA PHE A 17 -15.85 5.09 -13.37
C PHE A 17 -15.16 6.03 -12.37
N ASP A 18 -15.55 7.30 -12.33
CA ASP A 18 -15.01 8.28 -11.38
C ASP A 18 -15.25 7.86 -9.91
N ARG A 19 -16.40 7.27 -9.63
CA ARG A 19 -16.70 6.71 -8.29
C ARG A 19 -15.80 5.54 -7.93
N LEU A 20 -15.48 4.67 -8.88
CA LEU A 20 -14.55 3.57 -8.66
C LEU A 20 -13.14 4.09 -8.37
N VAL A 21 -12.65 5.04 -9.16
CA VAL A 21 -11.33 5.65 -8.95
C VAL A 21 -11.26 6.30 -7.56
N ASN A 22 -12.24 7.12 -7.20
CA ASN A 22 -12.31 7.77 -5.88
C ASN A 22 -12.38 6.75 -4.73
N PHE A 23 -13.13 5.65 -4.90
CA PHE A 23 -13.18 4.57 -3.93
C PHE A 23 -11.80 3.88 -3.79
N THR A 24 -11.15 3.61 -4.92
CA THR A 24 -9.81 3.02 -4.95
C THR A 24 -8.80 3.89 -4.21
N ASP A 25 -8.78 5.19 -4.48
CA ASP A 25 -7.90 6.15 -3.81
C ASP A 25 -8.15 6.21 -2.29
N ALA A 26 -9.42 6.19 -1.87
CA ALA A 26 -9.78 6.16 -0.46
C ALA A 26 -9.30 4.87 0.24
N VAL A 27 -9.45 3.70 -0.39
CA VAL A 27 -8.99 2.42 0.17
C VAL A 27 -7.47 2.38 0.26
N VAL A 28 -6.75 2.89 -0.75
CA VAL A 28 -5.29 3.00 -0.73
C VAL A 28 -4.82 3.91 0.40
N ALA A 29 -5.47 5.06 0.59
CA ALA A 29 -5.14 5.98 1.68
C ALA A 29 -5.30 5.31 3.05
N ILE A 30 -6.37 4.55 3.26
CA ILE A 30 -6.58 3.75 4.48
C ILE A 30 -5.48 2.67 4.59
N GLY A 31 -5.18 1.94 3.53
CA GLY A 31 -4.13 0.91 3.50
C GLY A 31 -2.76 1.46 3.89
N ILE A 32 -2.41 2.67 3.42
CA ILE A 32 -1.18 3.36 3.79
C ILE A 32 -1.17 3.70 5.29
N THR A 33 -2.27 4.19 5.84
CA THR A 33 -2.34 4.53 7.27
C THR A 33 -2.29 3.30 8.17
N LEU A 34 -2.86 2.18 7.74
CA LEU A 34 -2.79 0.92 8.49
C LEU A 34 -1.36 0.36 8.60
N GLN A 35 -0.46 0.72 7.70
CA GLN A 35 0.95 0.35 7.81
C GLN A 35 1.66 0.94 9.03
N LEU A 36 1.07 1.96 9.66
CA LEU A 36 1.60 2.54 10.90
C LEU A 36 1.34 1.66 12.13
N LEU A 37 0.35 0.74 12.08
CA LEU A 37 -0.05 -0.08 13.23
C LEU A 37 1.13 -0.82 13.89
N PRO A 38 2.03 -1.49 13.16
CA PRO A 38 3.16 -2.17 13.79
C PRO A 38 4.11 -1.23 14.54
N ILE A 39 4.17 0.05 14.16
CA ILE A 39 5.02 1.04 14.82
C ILE A 39 4.36 1.60 16.09
N ILE A 40 3.02 1.66 16.11
CA ILE A 40 2.27 2.15 17.29
C ILE A 40 2.45 1.19 18.48
N ASP A 41 2.67 -0.09 18.23
CA ASP A 41 2.90 -1.10 19.26
C ASP A 41 4.31 -1.03 19.86
N VAL A 42 5.22 -0.23 19.28
CA VAL A 42 6.53 0.02 19.86
C VAL A 42 6.36 0.81 21.16
N ALA A 43 6.77 0.21 22.27
CA ALA A 43 6.72 0.86 23.57
C ALA A 43 7.56 2.16 23.56
N GLY A 44 7.02 3.21 24.17
CA GLY A 44 7.78 4.44 24.39
C GLY A 44 8.98 4.23 25.31
N PRO A 45 9.91 5.20 25.37
CA PRO A 45 11.10 5.09 26.20
C PRO A 45 10.72 4.92 27.67
N THR A 46 11.34 3.95 28.34
CA THR A 46 11.22 3.73 29.77
C THR A 46 12.14 4.68 30.56
N SER A 47 12.04 4.69 31.90
CA SER A 47 12.84 5.58 32.74
C SER A 47 14.35 5.34 32.52
N GLY A 48 15.02 6.30 31.90
CA GLY A 48 16.46 6.24 31.61
C GLY A 48 16.83 5.90 30.17
N GLU A 49 15.86 5.53 29.31
CA GLU A 49 16.09 5.34 27.89
C GLU A 49 15.91 6.65 27.08
N SER A 50 16.77 6.84 26.13
CA SER A 50 16.63 7.91 25.14
C SER A 50 15.65 7.51 24.03
N VAL A 51 14.98 8.48 23.40
CA VAL A 51 14.21 8.26 22.17
C VAL A 51 15.07 7.62 21.08
N TRP A 52 16.36 7.96 21.01
CA TRP A 52 17.32 7.35 20.10
C TRP A 52 17.51 5.86 20.32
N ASP A 53 17.54 5.41 21.57
CA ASP A 53 17.71 4.00 21.91
C ASP A 53 16.50 3.19 21.42
N VAL A 54 15.28 3.71 21.61
CA VAL A 54 14.04 3.11 21.10
C VAL A 54 14.03 3.04 19.57
N LEU A 55 14.41 4.13 18.89
CA LEU A 55 14.44 4.18 17.42
C LEU A 55 15.48 3.21 16.83
N THR A 56 16.66 3.11 17.46
CA THR A 56 17.71 2.20 16.98
C THR A 56 17.33 0.74 17.23
N ALA A 57 16.75 0.43 18.38
CA ALA A 57 16.26 -0.91 18.72
C ALA A 57 15.17 -1.40 17.76
N ASN A 58 14.35 -0.48 17.23
CA ASN A 58 13.25 -0.80 16.31
C ASN A 58 13.54 -0.37 14.86
N SER A 59 14.83 -0.18 14.50
CA SER A 59 15.24 0.32 13.19
C SER A 59 14.78 -0.56 12.02
N GLY A 60 14.74 -1.89 12.20
CA GLY A 60 14.24 -2.82 11.19
C GLY A 60 12.75 -2.61 10.88
N GLN A 61 11.95 -2.40 11.91
CA GLN A 61 10.51 -2.14 11.78
C GLN A 61 10.23 -0.79 11.14
N LEU A 62 10.98 0.25 11.53
CA LEU A 62 10.91 1.56 10.89
C LEU A 62 11.32 1.51 9.41
N PHE A 63 12.38 0.78 9.10
CA PHE A 63 12.84 0.59 7.72
C PHE A 63 11.80 -0.15 6.89
N ALA A 64 11.21 -1.24 7.41
CA ALA A 64 10.16 -1.99 6.75
C ALA A 64 8.93 -1.12 6.45
N PHE A 65 8.52 -0.28 7.41
CA PHE A 65 7.44 0.69 7.23
C PHE A 65 7.74 1.68 6.10
N VAL A 66 8.90 2.36 6.14
CA VAL A 66 9.26 3.34 5.11
C VAL A 66 9.33 2.69 3.72
N LEU A 67 9.92 1.50 3.65
CA LEU A 67 10.02 0.76 2.39
C LEU A 67 8.64 0.41 1.83
N SER A 68 7.75 -0.17 2.65
CA SER A 68 6.41 -0.55 2.23
C SER A 68 5.56 0.67 1.86
N PHE A 69 5.69 1.78 2.59
CA PHE A 69 5.04 3.05 2.27
C PHE A 69 5.44 3.54 0.87
N VAL A 70 6.74 3.55 0.57
CA VAL A 70 7.26 3.94 -0.74
C VAL A 70 6.75 3.00 -1.84
N VAL A 71 6.76 1.69 -1.60
CA VAL A 71 6.23 0.69 -2.55
C VAL A 71 4.76 0.94 -2.85
N VAL A 72 3.92 1.17 -1.84
CA VAL A 72 2.49 1.43 -2.06
C VAL A 72 2.28 2.71 -2.86
N ILE A 73 3.03 3.79 -2.59
CA ILE A 73 2.94 5.03 -3.37
C ILE A 73 3.29 4.78 -4.83
N PHE A 74 4.36 4.05 -5.12
CA PHE A 74 4.72 3.71 -6.50
C PHE A 74 3.66 2.83 -7.19
N MET A 75 3.14 1.83 -6.49
CA MET A 75 2.06 0.98 -7.00
C MET A 75 0.79 1.78 -7.27
N TRP A 76 0.42 2.69 -6.37
CA TRP A 76 -0.72 3.58 -6.56
C TRP A 76 -0.51 4.51 -7.77
N ALA A 77 0.66 5.13 -7.90
CA ALA A 77 0.97 6.00 -9.02
C ALA A 77 0.92 5.26 -10.37
N ALA A 78 1.46 4.04 -10.42
CA ALA A 78 1.39 3.17 -11.60
C ALA A 78 -0.06 2.77 -11.94
N HIS A 79 -0.83 2.36 -10.93
CA HIS A 79 -2.25 2.02 -11.05
C HIS A 79 -3.07 3.21 -11.59
N ASN A 80 -2.90 4.38 -10.98
CA ASN A 80 -3.59 5.61 -11.39
C ASN A 80 -3.23 6.01 -12.84
N ARG A 81 -1.96 5.82 -13.23
CA ARG A 81 -1.53 6.06 -14.62
C ARG A 81 -2.25 5.14 -15.61
N VAL A 82 -2.41 3.86 -15.27
CA VAL A 82 -3.14 2.89 -16.10
C VAL A 82 -4.62 3.28 -16.19
N PHE A 83 -5.27 3.59 -15.07
CA PHE A 83 -6.67 4.00 -15.04
C PHE A 83 -6.93 5.27 -15.85
N ASN A 84 -6.04 6.25 -15.81
CA ASN A 84 -6.15 7.48 -16.60
C ASN A 84 -6.08 7.26 -18.13
N THR A 85 -5.55 6.12 -18.57
CA THR A 85 -5.52 5.75 -20.01
C THR A 85 -6.75 4.97 -20.46
N MET A 86 -7.54 4.43 -19.51
CA MET A 86 -8.72 3.62 -19.80
C MET A 86 -9.92 4.51 -20.12
N ARG A 87 -10.67 4.15 -21.17
CA ARG A 87 -11.88 4.87 -21.60
C ARG A 87 -13.16 4.09 -21.37
N CYS A 88 -13.07 2.81 -21.05
CA CYS A 88 -14.19 1.91 -20.87
C CYS A 88 -14.08 1.19 -19.53
N TYR A 89 -15.22 1.08 -18.85
CA TYR A 89 -15.37 0.34 -17.61
C TYR A 89 -16.04 -1.01 -17.90
N ASP A 90 -15.37 -2.08 -17.53
CA ASP A 90 -15.80 -3.46 -17.74
C ASP A 90 -15.72 -4.21 -16.39
N GLY A 91 -16.55 -5.24 -16.24
CA GLY A 91 -16.56 -6.09 -15.05
C GLY A 91 -15.24 -6.80 -14.76
N THR A 92 -14.39 -6.97 -15.78
CA THR A 92 -13.03 -7.52 -15.61
C THR A 92 -12.11 -6.52 -14.92
N ILE A 93 -12.15 -5.26 -15.34
CA ILE A 93 -11.39 -4.16 -14.73
C ILE A 93 -11.79 -4.00 -13.26
N PHE A 94 -13.09 -4.08 -12.95
CA PHE A 94 -13.57 -4.05 -11.57
C PHE A 94 -12.97 -5.17 -10.73
N ARG A 95 -13.03 -6.41 -11.20
CA ARG A 95 -12.48 -7.57 -10.46
C ARG A 95 -10.97 -7.46 -10.24
N LEU A 96 -10.23 -7.02 -11.26
CA LEU A 96 -8.79 -6.79 -11.14
C LEU A 96 -8.48 -5.67 -10.13
N ASN A 97 -9.26 -4.59 -10.14
CA ASN A 97 -9.12 -3.52 -9.18
C ASN A 97 -9.38 -4.00 -7.74
N VAL A 98 -10.43 -4.80 -7.53
CA VAL A 98 -10.73 -5.37 -6.21
C VAL A 98 -9.60 -6.30 -5.74
N ALA A 99 -9.07 -7.15 -6.62
CA ALA A 99 -7.93 -8.01 -6.30
C ALA A 99 -6.68 -7.19 -5.93
N TRP A 100 -6.41 -6.13 -6.68
CA TRP A 100 -5.31 -5.21 -6.41
C TRP A 100 -5.48 -4.49 -5.06
N LEU A 101 -6.68 -3.98 -4.75
CA LEU A 101 -6.98 -3.36 -3.46
C LEU A 101 -6.79 -4.34 -2.30
N LEU A 102 -7.20 -5.61 -2.47
CA LEU A 102 -7.00 -6.64 -1.47
C LEU A 102 -5.50 -6.83 -1.16
N LEU A 103 -4.64 -6.82 -2.18
CA LEU A 103 -3.19 -6.89 -2.01
C LEU A 103 -2.65 -5.69 -1.23
N ILE A 104 -3.10 -4.47 -1.54
CA ILE A 104 -2.67 -3.25 -0.83
C ILE A 104 -3.08 -3.30 0.65
N VAL A 105 -4.33 -3.67 0.94
CA VAL A 105 -4.83 -3.75 2.32
C VAL A 105 -4.15 -4.87 3.11
N PHE A 106 -3.71 -5.93 2.46
CA PHE A 106 -3.00 -7.04 3.08
C PHE A 106 -1.53 -6.72 3.40
N LEU A 107 -0.89 -5.77 2.71
CA LEU A 107 0.53 -5.42 2.85
C LEU A 107 1.00 -5.11 4.28
N PRO A 108 0.24 -4.46 5.17
CA PRO A 108 0.67 -4.19 6.53
C PRO A 108 1.08 -5.45 7.31
N TRP A 109 0.40 -6.57 7.08
CA TRP A 109 0.68 -7.82 7.80
C TRP A 109 2.06 -8.41 7.49
N PRO A 110 2.45 -8.69 6.23
CA PRO A 110 3.80 -9.16 5.91
C PRO A 110 4.88 -8.12 6.23
N THR A 111 4.55 -6.82 6.17
CA THR A 111 5.47 -5.74 6.56
C THR A 111 5.80 -5.82 8.06
N ALA A 112 4.80 -6.05 8.91
CA ALA A 112 4.99 -6.21 10.35
C ALA A 112 5.88 -7.42 10.66
N MET A 113 5.55 -8.59 10.13
CA MET A 113 6.35 -9.81 10.30
C MET A 113 7.81 -9.62 9.84
N TYR A 114 7.99 -8.88 8.77
CA TYR A 114 9.30 -8.62 8.22
C TYR A 114 10.11 -7.66 9.10
N GLY A 115 9.46 -6.62 9.64
CA GLY A 115 10.09 -5.68 10.56
C GLY A 115 10.60 -6.37 11.82
N GLU A 116 9.83 -7.29 12.40
CA GLU A 116 10.24 -8.11 13.55
C GLU A 116 11.46 -8.98 13.20
N ALA A 117 11.40 -9.72 12.10
CA ALA A 117 12.51 -10.55 11.63
C ALA A 117 13.76 -9.72 11.29
N ALA A 118 13.61 -8.48 10.83
CA ALA A 118 14.73 -7.58 10.56
C ALA A 118 15.38 -7.05 11.85
N ASN A 119 14.60 -6.78 12.90
CA ASN A 119 15.15 -6.43 14.21
C ASN A 119 15.99 -7.57 14.79
N ASP A 120 15.53 -8.82 14.68
CA ASP A 120 16.28 -10.01 15.10
C ASP A 120 17.53 -10.23 14.24
N ALA A 121 17.47 -9.85 12.96
CA ALA A 121 18.55 -10.04 12.00
C ALA A 121 19.66 -8.98 12.11
N VAL A 122 19.34 -7.77 12.55
CA VAL A 122 20.35 -6.76 12.93
C VAL A 122 21.21 -7.28 14.08
N ALA A 123 20.65 -8.17 14.91
CA ALA A 123 21.42 -8.93 15.90
C ALA A 123 22.31 -10.06 15.27
N GLY A 124 22.19 -10.43 13.98
CA GLY A 124 23.01 -11.47 13.42
C GLY A 124 22.96 -11.84 11.92
N ARG A 125 21.98 -11.40 11.11
CA ARG A 125 21.80 -11.92 9.73
C ARG A 125 21.22 -10.94 8.70
N GLY A 126 21.75 -9.74 8.62
CA GLY A 126 21.20 -8.58 7.89
C GLY A 126 21.10 -8.60 6.35
N GLY A 127 21.31 -9.72 5.67
CA GLY A 127 21.37 -9.72 4.19
C GLY A 127 20.20 -10.38 3.44
N LEU A 128 19.55 -11.36 4.04
CA LEU A 128 18.55 -12.18 3.34
C LEU A 128 17.20 -11.48 3.15
N GLY A 129 16.89 -10.56 4.00
CA GLY A 129 15.62 -9.85 3.96
C GLY A 129 15.50 -8.84 2.84
N LEU A 130 16.54 -8.10 2.53
CA LEU A 130 16.56 -7.16 1.40
C LEU A 130 16.40 -7.90 0.06
N LEU A 131 16.96 -9.11 -0.07
CA LEU A 131 16.83 -9.93 -1.26
C LEU A 131 15.39 -10.43 -1.46
N TYR A 132 14.68 -10.76 -0.38
CA TYR A 132 13.28 -11.20 -0.45
C TYR A 132 12.36 -10.07 -0.96
N TRP A 133 12.51 -8.85 -0.44
CA TRP A 133 11.74 -7.70 -0.89
C TRP A 133 12.08 -7.27 -2.32
N LEU A 134 13.34 -7.32 -2.72
CA LEU A 134 13.75 -7.06 -4.10
C LEU A 134 13.14 -8.08 -5.07
N SER A 135 13.01 -9.34 -4.67
CA SER A 135 12.36 -10.37 -5.50
C SER A 135 10.86 -10.13 -5.68
N LEU A 136 10.19 -9.54 -4.68
CA LEU A 136 8.76 -9.20 -4.73
C LEU A 136 8.46 -7.97 -5.62
N ILE A 137 9.41 -7.05 -5.74
CA ILE A 137 9.31 -5.86 -6.59
C ILE A 137 9.54 -6.21 -8.07
N HIS A 138 10.19 -7.34 -8.35
CA HIS A 138 10.59 -7.75 -9.71
C HIS A 138 9.55 -8.61 -10.44
N ILE A 139 8.41 -8.93 -9.81
CA ILE A 139 7.24 -9.58 -10.40
C ILE A 139 6.15 -8.55 -10.67
#